data_a41a4ab4cdf1e28f63f7fe2e64ad60a1
#
_entry.id   a41a4ab4cdf1e28f63f7fe2e64ad60a1
#
_cell.length_a   1.000
_cell.length_b   1.000
_cell.length_c   1.000
_cell.angle_alpha   90.00
_cell.angle_beta   90.00
_cell.angle_gamma   90.00
#
_symmetry.space_group_name_H-M   'P 1'
#
loop_
_entity.id
_entity.type
_entity.pdbx_description
1 polymer ?
#
loop_
_entity_poly.entity_id
_entity_poly.type
_entity_poly.pdbx_seq_one_letter_code
_entity_poly.pdbx_strand_id
1 'polypeptide(L)'
;GTAQGYHAMTFGFLLGEIIRRVDGRSVGTFFKEEIADVFDVDFKIGLQESDFERCADLIMQEAPINVINFFRRIPRWLLPSRIRMIGDTLSSTEYRKAFIEILRTEDQKVQNVTAFPNTPQWRKAEIPAANGHGTARGVAKFFSILSNGGSRDGKSLLKQETIDLATTEFSTGPDKVLFQGPYKFGLGYMLDAPLSP
;
A
#
# COMPACT_ATOMS: atom_id res chain seq x y z
N GLY A 1 7.32 -15.07 14.65
CA GLY A 1 8.18 -14.75 13.51
C GLY A 1 9.58 -14.37 13.96
N THR A 2 10.56 -14.60 13.10
CA THR A 2 11.97 -14.32 13.42
C THR A 2 12.44 -12.98 12.85
N ALA A 3 11.63 -12.34 11.99
CA ALA A 3 11.95 -11.07 11.38
C ALA A 3 10.66 -10.37 10.88
N GLN A 4 10.72 -9.05 10.80
CA GLN A 4 9.67 -8.21 10.23
C GLN A 4 9.90 -8.06 8.73
N GLY A 5 8.82 -8.06 7.96
CA GLY A 5 8.82 -7.81 6.53
C GLY A 5 7.48 -7.27 6.05
N TYR A 6 7.50 -6.10 5.46
CA TYR A 6 6.31 -5.43 4.96
C TYR A 6 5.65 -6.20 3.82
N HIS A 7 4.37 -6.51 3.96
CA HIS A 7 3.57 -7.20 2.96
C HIS A 7 2.92 -6.18 2.02
N ALA A 8 3.67 -5.71 1.03
CA ALA A 8 3.26 -4.60 0.16
C ALA A 8 1.91 -4.83 -0.56
N MET A 9 1.68 -6.03 -1.05
CA MET A 9 0.49 -6.38 -1.84
C MET A 9 -0.39 -7.42 -1.12
N THR A 10 0.26 -8.45 -0.58
CA THR A 10 -0.44 -9.61 -0.03
C THR A 10 -1.22 -9.31 1.24
N PHE A 11 -0.84 -8.30 2.01
CA PHE A 11 -1.59 -7.85 3.19
C PHE A 11 -3.06 -7.52 2.84
N GLY A 12 -3.27 -6.77 1.76
CA GLY A 12 -4.61 -6.42 1.30
C GLY A 12 -5.45 -7.63 0.90
N PHE A 13 -4.84 -8.63 0.24
CA PHE A 13 -5.54 -9.86 -0.12
C PHE A 13 -5.93 -10.69 1.10
N LEU A 14 -5.05 -10.76 2.10
CA LEU A 14 -5.36 -11.47 3.36
C LEU A 14 -6.53 -10.83 4.09
N LEU A 15 -6.53 -9.50 4.22
CA LEU A 15 -7.64 -8.77 4.86
C LEU A 15 -8.92 -8.83 4.02
N GLY A 16 -8.82 -8.72 2.70
CA GLY A 16 -9.96 -8.87 1.80
C GLY A 16 -10.62 -10.24 1.89
N GLU A 17 -9.83 -11.30 2.03
CA GLU A 17 -10.36 -12.65 2.22
C GLU A 17 -11.03 -12.83 3.60
N ILE A 18 -10.51 -12.17 4.65
CA ILE A 18 -11.18 -12.18 5.96
C ILE A 18 -12.54 -11.48 5.86
N ILE A 19 -12.61 -10.30 5.25
CA ILE A 19 -13.87 -9.57 5.02
C ILE A 19 -14.85 -10.47 4.25
N ARG A 20 -14.41 -11.08 3.16
CA ARG A 20 -15.26 -11.95 2.34
C ARG A 20 -15.82 -13.15 3.13
N ARG A 21 -15.04 -13.75 4.04
CA ARG A 21 -15.49 -14.88 4.88
C ARG A 21 -16.44 -14.45 5.99
N VAL A 22 -16.25 -13.29 6.56
CA VAL A 22 -17.04 -12.82 7.70
C VAL A 22 -18.33 -12.15 7.25
N ASP A 23 -18.27 -11.36 6.19
CA ASP A 23 -19.36 -10.51 5.72
C ASP A 23 -20.03 -11.03 4.43
N GLY A 24 -19.29 -11.75 3.58
CA GLY A 24 -19.76 -12.30 2.31
C GLY A 24 -19.53 -11.39 1.12
N ARG A 25 -19.29 -10.09 1.31
CA ARG A 25 -19.03 -9.12 0.25
C ARG A 25 -17.54 -9.07 -0.11
N SER A 26 -17.24 -8.57 -1.31
CA SER A 26 -15.87 -8.20 -1.65
C SER A 26 -15.44 -6.97 -0.86
N VAL A 27 -14.12 -6.73 -0.74
CA VAL A 27 -13.61 -5.58 0.00
C VAL A 27 -14.02 -4.25 -0.63
N GLY A 28 -14.11 -4.18 -1.97
CA GLY A 28 -14.57 -2.99 -2.65
C GLY A 28 -16.05 -2.70 -2.40
N THR A 29 -16.90 -3.72 -2.44
CA THR A 29 -18.32 -3.61 -2.11
C THR A 29 -18.53 -3.24 -0.65
N PHE A 30 -17.83 -3.92 0.26
CA PHE A 30 -17.89 -3.63 1.70
C PHE A 30 -17.49 -2.17 1.97
N PHE A 31 -16.33 -1.73 1.44
CA PHE A 31 -15.87 -0.35 1.63
C PHE A 31 -16.87 0.66 1.07
N LYS A 32 -17.43 0.40 -0.12
CA LYS A 32 -18.42 1.27 -0.73
C LYS A 32 -19.65 1.45 0.16
N GLU A 33 -20.26 0.35 0.59
CA GLU A 33 -21.55 0.36 1.28
C GLU A 33 -21.44 0.79 2.75
N GLU A 34 -20.38 0.39 3.46
CA GLU A 34 -20.20 0.69 4.89
C GLU A 34 -19.48 2.02 5.14
N ILE A 35 -18.70 2.50 4.19
CA ILE A 35 -17.84 3.67 4.40
C ILE A 35 -18.11 4.76 3.37
N ALA A 36 -17.92 4.47 2.08
CA ALA A 36 -17.95 5.51 1.05
C ALA A 36 -19.33 6.15 0.94
N ASP A 37 -20.39 5.37 0.82
CA ASP A 37 -21.77 5.85 0.69
C ASP A 37 -22.26 6.45 2.02
N VAL A 38 -21.88 5.85 3.15
CA VAL A 38 -22.30 6.31 4.48
C VAL A 38 -21.74 7.68 4.84
N PHE A 39 -20.45 7.89 4.55
CA PHE A 39 -19.74 9.11 4.95
C PHE A 39 -19.47 10.05 3.77
N ASP A 40 -20.01 9.76 2.58
CA ASP A 40 -19.79 10.52 1.35
C ASP A 40 -18.28 10.68 1.06
N VAL A 41 -17.56 9.56 1.05
CA VAL A 41 -16.11 9.48 0.79
C VAL A 41 -15.89 9.10 -0.67
N ASP A 42 -15.34 10.01 -1.47
CA ASP A 42 -15.00 9.74 -2.87
C ASP A 42 -13.71 8.90 -2.97
N PHE A 43 -13.87 7.61 -2.71
CA PHE A 43 -12.81 6.61 -2.80
C PHE A 43 -13.40 5.24 -3.13
N LYS A 44 -12.74 4.47 -3.98
CA LYS A 44 -13.19 3.15 -4.46
C LYS A 44 -12.02 2.17 -4.54
N ILE A 45 -12.30 0.89 -4.29
CA ILE A 45 -11.39 -0.23 -4.52
C ILE A 45 -12.06 -1.10 -5.58
N GLY A 46 -11.45 -1.20 -6.77
CA GLY A 46 -12.10 -1.76 -7.95
C GLY A 46 -13.08 -0.77 -8.60
N LEU A 47 -12.73 -0.29 -9.76
CA LEU A 47 -13.53 0.69 -10.51
C LEU A 47 -14.51 0.02 -11.48
N GLN A 48 -15.64 0.66 -11.71
CA GLN A 48 -16.50 0.38 -12.85
C GLN A 48 -15.97 1.11 -14.09
N GLU A 49 -16.32 0.67 -15.29
CA GLU A 49 -15.90 1.34 -16.54
C GLU A 49 -16.35 2.80 -16.60
N SER A 50 -17.52 3.11 -16.06
CA SER A 50 -18.04 4.47 -15.96
C SER A 50 -17.18 5.42 -15.11
N ASP A 51 -16.29 4.88 -14.28
CA ASP A 51 -15.39 5.68 -13.44
C ASP A 51 -14.11 6.07 -14.19
N PHE A 52 -13.79 5.41 -15.30
CA PHE A 52 -12.47 5.56 -15.96
C PHE A 52 -12.22 6.97 -16.49
N GLU A 53 -13.24 7.64 -16.98
CA GLU A 53 -13.13 9.02 -17.46
C GLU A 53 -12.75 10.02 -16.37
N ARG A 54 -13.02 9.68 -15.10
CA ARG A 54 -12.65 10.48 -13.94
C ARG A 54 -11.25 10.19 -13.42
N CYS A 55 -10.60 9.15 -13.93
CA CYS A 55 -9.30 8.71 -13.44
C CYS A 55 -8.18 9.36 -14.24
N ALA A 56 -7.32 10.09 -13.57
CA ALA A 56 -6.04 10.50 -14.13
C ALA A 56 -5.11 9.30 -14.31
N ASP A 57 -4.28 9.33 -15.33
CA ASP A 57 -3.23 8.34 -15.48
C ASP A 57 -2.10 8.58 -14.47
N LEU A 58 -1.59 7.49 -13.93
CA LEU A 58 -0.41 7.51 -13.08
C LEU A 58 0.83 7.65 -13.98
N ILE A 59 1.47 8.81 -13.91
CA ILE A 59 2.72 9.07 -14.63
C ILE A 59 3.87 8.76 -13.67
N MET A 60 4.52 7.62 -13.91
CA MET A 60 5.72 7.26 -13.16
C MET A 60 6.95 7.80 -13.89
N GLN A 61 7.74 8.59 -13.19
CA GLN A 61 9.02 9.03 -13.71
C GLN A 61 9.96 7.82 -13.74
N GLU A 62 10.45 7.46 -14.92
CA GLU A 62 11.48 6.43 -15.04
C GLU A 62 12.72 6.91 -14.29
N ALA A 63 13.19 6.09 -13.34
CA ALA A 63 14.47 6.36 -12.69
C ALA A 63 15.55 6.42 -13.79
N PRO A 64 16.37 7.48 -13.84
CA PRO A 64 17.37 7.60 -14.88
C PRO A 64 18.32 6.40 -14.80
N ILE A 65 18.22 5.49 -15.76
CA ILE A 65 19.02 4.26 -15.87
C ILE A 65 20.51 4.56 -15.69
N ASN A 66 20.93 5.73 -16.12
CA ASN A 66 22.30 6.21 -15.97
C ASN A 66 22.76 6.33 -14.51
N VAL A 67 21.89 6.71 -13.60
CA VAL A 67 22.22 6.85 -12.17
C VAL A 67 22.43 5.46 -11.55
N ILE A 68 21.57 4.50 -11.86
CA ILE A 68 21.70 3.12 -11.37
C ILE A 68 22.98 2.48 -11.92
N ASN A 69 23.26 2.65 -13.21
CA ASN A 69 24.46 2.14 -13.85
C ASN A 69 25.73 2.82 -13.34
N PHE A 70 25.67 4.10 -12.99
CA PHE A 70 26.78 4.81 -12.35
C PHE A 70 27.12 4.18 -10.99
N PHE A 71 26.15 3.99 -10.12
CA PHE A 71 26.37 3.37 -8.81
C PHE A 71 26.87 1.93 -8.90
N ARG A 72 26.47 1.16 -9.92
CA ARG A 72 26.96 -0.20 -10.16
C ARG A 72 28.44 -0.26 -10.52
N ARG A 73 29.04 0.83 -11.03
CA ARG A 73 30.47 0.91 -11.37
C ARG A 73 31.36 1.28 -10.17
N ILE A 74 30.75 1.80 -9.10
CA ILE A 74 31.50 2.19 -7.91
C ILE A 74 31.74 0.94 -7.04
N PRO A 75 32.99 0.66 -6.63
CA PRO A 75 33.25 -0.42 -5.69
C PRO A 75 32.40 -0.29 -4.42
N ARG A 76 31.80 -1.39 -3.97
CA ARG A 76 30.80 -1.40 -2.90
C ARG A 76 31.30 -0.75 -1.60
N TRP A 77 32.57 -0.85 -1.30
CA TRP A 77 33.19 -0.27 -0.09
C TRP A 77 33.27 1.26 -0.12
N LEU A 78 33.23 1.88 -1.33
CA LEU A 78 33.19 3.33 -1.52
C LEU A 78 31.77 3.90 -1.47
N LEU A 79 30.74 3.06 -1.54
CA LEU A 79 29.37 3.52 -1.51
C LEU A 79 28.97 3.93 -0.07
N PRO A 80 28.27 5.06 0.11
CA PRO A 80 27.63 5.41 1.39
C PRO A 80 26.76 4.26 1.92
N SER A 81 26.73 4.09 3.24
CA SER A 81 25.99 3.00 3.89
C SER A 81 24.52 2.92 3.47
N ARG A 82 23.86 4.07 3.32
CA ARG A 82 22.47 4.15 2.86
C ARG A 82 22.29 3.61 1.44
N ILE A 83 23.20 3.92 0.52
CA ILE A 83 23.13 3.43 -0.87
C ILE A 83 23.37 1.93 -0.92
N ARG A 84 24.32 1.42 -0.12
CA ARG A 84 24.54 -0.03 0.02
C ARG A 84 23.30 -0.73 0.53
N MET A 85 22.69 -0.20 1.59
CA MET A 85 21.48 -0.74 2.19
C MET A 85 20.32 -0.79 1.18
N ILE A 86 20.10 0.28 0.39
CA ILE A 86 19.09 0.32 -0.67
C ILE A 86 19.39 -0.77 -1.71
N GLY A 87 20.63 -0.87 -2.20
CA GLY A 87 21.04 -1.88 -3.17
C GLY A 87 20.83 -3.30 -2.66
N ASP A 88 21.16 -3.56 -1.41
CA ASP A 88 20.99 -4.86 -0.76
C ASP A 88 19.52 -5.23 -0.64
N THR A 89 18.68 -4.29 -0.22
CA THR A 89 17.23 -4.50 -0.10
C THR A 89 16.61 -4.77 -1.48
N LEU A 90 16.88 -3.96 -2.49
CA LEU A 90 16.35 -4.14 -3.85
C LEU A 90 16.79 -5.47 -4.48
N SER A 91 17.93 -6.00 -4.07
CA SER A 91 18.47 -7.28 -4.55
C SER A 91 18.02 -8.47 -3.71
N SER A 92 17.37 -8.22 -2.57
CA SER A 92 16.95 -9.27 -1.64
C SER A 92 15.81 -10.13 -2.22
N THR A 93 15.76 -11.38 -1.77
CA THR A 93 14.67 -12.29 -2.13
C THR A 93 13.34 -11.81 -1.58
N GLU A 94 13.35 -11.24 -0.38
CA GLU A 94 12.17 -10.73 0.31
C GLU A 94 11.54 -9.57 -0.46
N TYR A 95 12.35 -8.58 -0.88
CA TYR A 95 11.86 -7.46 -1.69
C TYR A 95 11.32 -7.93 -3.05
N ARG A 96 12.04 -8.84 -3.72
CA ARG A 96 11.58 -9.38 -5.00
C ARG A 96 10.25 -10.09 -4.88
N LYS A 97 10.04 -10.91 -3.86
CA LYS A 97 8.75 -11.56 -3.60
C LYS A 97 7.66 -10.56 -3.25
N ALA A 98 7.96 -9.52 -2.48
CA ALA A 98 6.98 -8.54 -2.05
C ALA A 98 6.48 -7.63 -3.18
N PHE A 99 7.33 -7.31 -4.17
CA PHE A 99 7.01 -6.30 -5.18
C PHE A 99 7.12 -6.80 -6.62
N ILE A 100 8.08 -7.66 -6.96
CA ILE A 100 8.39 -7.98 -8.35
C ILE A 100 7.65 -9.23 -8.81
N GLU A 101 7.63 -10.28 -8.01
CA GLU A 101 7.01 -11.56 -8.42
C GLU A 101 5.48 -11.45 -8.58
N ILE A 102 4.85 -10.56 -7.83
CA ILE A 102 3.42 -10.27 -7.95
C ILE A 102 3.07 -9.62 -9.31
N LEU A 103 4.04 -8.94 -9.92
CA LEU A 103 3.87 -8.28 -11.21
C LEU A 103 4.24 -9.17 -12.41
N ARG A 104 4.60 -10.44 -12.16
CA ARG A 104 4.90 -11.38 -13.24
C ARG A 104 3.61 -11.94 -13.84
N THR A 105 3.59 -11.97 -15.16
CA THR A 105 2.58 -12.72 -15.93
C THR A 105 2.86 -14.21 -15.93
N GLU A 106 1.91 -15.02 -16.41
CA GLU A 106 2.08 -16.47 -16.63
C GLU A 106 3.33 -16.76 -17.50
N ASP A 107 3.64 -15.89 -18.47
CA ASP A 107 4.84 -15.99 -19.32
C ASP A 107 6.14 -15.63 -18.60
N GLN A 108 6.16 -15.47 -17.29
CA GLN A 108 7.34 -15.06 -16.51
C GLN A 108 7.89 -13.66 -16.86
N LYS A 109 7.16 -12.88 -17.66
CA LYS A 109 7.53 -11.50 -17.97
C LYS A 109 7.05 -10.57 -16.86
N VAL A 110 7.94 -9.67 -16.42
CA VAL A 110 7.53 -8.58 -15.52
C VAL A 110 6.75 -7.58 -16.35
N GLN A 111 5.51 -7.28 -15.93
CA GLN A 111 4.70 -6.27 -16.60
C GLN A 111 5.39 -4.90 -16.53
N ASN A 112 5.13 -4.05 -17.50
CA ASN A 112 5.62 -2.68 -17.47
C ASN A 112 5.02 -1.97 -16.26
N VAL A 113 5.81 -1.79 -15.21
CA VAL A 113 5.39 -1.23 -13.92
C VAL A 113 4.85 0.20 -14.07
N THR A 114 5.27 0.91 -15.11
CA THR A 114 4.84 2.29 -15.36
C THR A 114 3.49 2.38 -16.07
N ALA A 115 3.16 1.43 -16.94
CA ALA A 115 1.91 1.41 -17.70
C ALA A 115 0.81 0.58 -17.02
N PHE A 116 1.19 -0.45 -16.27
CA PHE A 116 0.26 -1.42 -15.70
C PHE A 116 -0.84 -0.79 -14.81
N PRO A 117 -0.56 0.20 -13.94
CA PRO A 117 -1.60 0.83 -13.11
C PRO A 117 -2.69 1.58 -13.90
N ASN A 118 -2.43 1.90 -15.16
CA ASN A 118 -3.37 2.61 -16.04
C ASN A 118 -4.24 1.67 -16.88
N THR A 119 -4.00 0.35 -16.77
CA THR A 119 -4.79 -0.62 -17.54
C THR A 119 -6.20 -0.80 -16.97
N PRO A 120 -7.20 -1.10 -17.82
CA PRO A 120 -8.55 -1.43 -17.36
C PRO A 120 -8.57 -2.60 -16.38
N GLN A 121 -7.72 -3.59 -16.57
CA GLN A 121 -7.60 -4.76 -15.69
C GLN A 121 -7.19 -4.36 -14.27
N TRP A 122 -6.17 -3.51 -14.14
CA TRP A 122 -5.74 -3.00 -12.85
C TRP A 122 -6.81 -2.17 -12.18
N ARG A 123 -7.44 -1.25 -12.94
CA ARG A 123 -8.48 -0.36 -12.40
C ARG A 123 -9.69 -1.11 -11.89
N LYS A 124 -10.10 -2.19 -12.58
CA LYS A 124 -11.24 -3.04 -12.18
C LYS A 124 -10.93 -4.00 -11.05
N ALA A 125 -9.67 -4.43 -10.92
CA ALA A 125 -9.28 -5.37 -9.88
C ALA A 125 -9.46 -4.77 -8.49
N GLU A 126 -9.83 -5.59 -7.52
CA GLU A 126 -9.80 -5.21 -6.12
C GLU A 126 -8.47 -5.64 -5.49
N ILE A 127 -7.53 -4.70 -5.39
CA ILE A 127 -6.21 -4.89 -4.78
C ILE A 127 -6.10 -3.93 -3.59
N PRO A 128 -6.61 -4.31 -2.41
CA PRO A 128 -6.86 -3.36 -1.32
C PRO A 128 -5.62 -2.61 -0.83
N ALA A 129 -4.43 -3.23 -1.01
CA ALA A 129 -3.17 -2.62 -0.60
C ALA A 129 -2.58 -1.63 -1.62
N ALA A 130 -3.09 -1.54 -2.86
CA ALA A 130 -2.36 -0.83 -3.91
C ALA A 130 -3.19 -0.04 -4.91
N ASN A 131 -4.45 -0.40 -5.17
CA ASN A 131 -5.20 0.23 -6.26
C ASN A 131 -6.48 0.95 -5.85
N GLY A 132 -6.51 1.50 -4.65
CA GLY A 132 -7.57 2.43 -4.29
C GLY A 132 -7.52 3.69 -5.16
N HIS A 133 -8.68 4.12 -5.65
CA HIS A 133 -8.86 5.31 -6.48
C HIS A 133 -9.77 6.30 -5.77
N GLY A 134 -9.36 7.54 -5.65
CA GLY A 134 -10.15 8.56 -5.00
C GLY A 134 -9.53 9.94 -5.12
N THR A 135 -10.23 10.92 -4.56
CA THR A 135 -9.74 12.29 -4.48
C THR A 135 -8.96 12.51 -3.18
N ALA A 136 -8.03 13.47 -3.18
CA ALA A 136 -7.35 13.88 -1.94
C ALA A 136 -8.36 14.31 -0.87
N ARG A 137 -9.47 14.92 -1.25
CA ARG A 137 -10.55 15.31 -0.35
C ARG A 137 -11.26 14.08 0.23
N GLY A 138 -11.53 13.05 -0.58
CA GLY A 138 -12.11 11.79 -0.14
C GLY A 138 -11.22 11.10 0.91
N VAL A 139 -9.91 11.01 0.64
CA VAL A 139 -8.94 10.45 1.58
C VAL A 139 -8.89 11.27 2.88
N ALA A 140 -8.81 12.60 2.80
CA ALA A 140 -8.81 13.48 3.97
C ALA A 140 -10.10 13.31 4.79
N LYS A 141 -11.24 13.17 4.12
CA LYS A 141 -12.55 12.94 4.76
C LYS A 141 -12.57 11.61 5.52
N PHE A 142 -12.07 10.53 4.91
CA PHE A 142 -11.93 9.25 5.58
C PHE A 142 -11.05 9.34 6.83
N PHE A 143 -9.86 9.92 6.73
CA PHE A 143 -8.98 10.08 7.88
C PHE A 143 -9.57 11.01 8.95
N SER A 144 -10.44 11.97 8.58
CA SER A 144 -11.12 12.81 9.55
C SER A 144 -12.12 12.03 10.42
N ILE A 145 -12.67 10.92 9.93
CA ILE A 145 -13.52 10.02 10.75
C ILE A 145 -12.68 9.41 11.86
N LEU A 146 -11.48 8.90 11.50
CA LEU A 146 -10.58 8.26 12.45
C LEU A 146 -10.06 9.27 13.50
N SER A 147 -9.65 10.47 13.07
CA SER A 147 -9.12 11.51 13.96
C SER A 147 -10.20 12.11 14.90
N ASN A 148 -11.49 11.93 14.56
CA ASN A 148 -12.60 12.32 15.40
C ASN A 148 -13.19 11.15 16.21
N GLY A 149 -12.34 10.21 16.63
CA GLY A 149 -12.76 9.09 17.48
C GLY A 149 -13.63 8.06 16.76
N GLY A 150 -13.47 7.93 15.43
CA GLY A 150 -14.20 6.97 14.62
C GLY A 150 -15.62 7.39 14.23
N SER A 151 -15.97 8.66 14.41
CA SER A 151 -17.32 9.18 14.14
C SER A 151 -17.28 10.48 13.37
N ARG A 152 -18.31 10.72 12.53
CA ARG A 152 -18.49 11.97 11.80
C ARG A 152 -19.96 12.18 11.45
N ASP A 153 -20.43 13.42 11.55
CA ASP A 153 -21.78 13.84 11.16
C ASP A 153 -22.89 12.97 11.79
N GLY A 154 -22.71 12.60 13.08
CA GLY A 154 -23.63 11.76 13.84
C GLY A 154 -23.61 10.26 13.49
N LYS A 155 -22.72 9.83 12.60
CA LYS A 155 -22.51 8.43 12.22
C LYS A 155 -21.21 7.92 12.83
N SER A 156 -21.19 6.65 13.26
CA SER A 156 -20.02 6.01 13.83
C SER A 156 -19.53 4.87 12.93
N LEU A 157 -18.24 4.86 12.61
CA LEU A 157 -17.56 3.79 11.90
C LEU A 157 -16.86 2.83 12.87
N LEU A 158 -16.12 3.39 13.82
CA LEU A 158 -15.35 2.65 14.82
C LEU A 158 -15.54 3.29 16.20
N LYS A 159 -15.28 2.52 17.24
CA LYS A 159 -15.15 3.05 18.60
C LYS A 159 -13.74 3.59 18.82
N GLN A 160 -13.58 4.58 19.70
CA GLN A 160 -12.28 5.13 20.06
C GLN A 160 -11.33 4.04 20.56
N GLU A 161 -11.80 3.10 21.37
CA GLU A 161 -10.97 2.01 21.90
C GLU A 161 -10.40 1.12 20.78
N THR A 162 -11.15 0.96 19.67
CA THR A 162 -10.66 0.20 18.50
C THR A 162 -9.54 0.95 17.78
N ILE A 163 -9.65 2.28 17.69
CA ILE A 163 -8.60 3.13 17.11
C ILE A 163 -7.36 3.13 17.99
N ASP A 164 -7.53 3.27 19.29
CA ASP A 164 -6.44 3.24 20.27
C ASP A 164 -5.70 1.92 20.22
N LEU A 165 -6.43 0.80 20.15
CA LEU A 165 -5.84 -0.53 19.97
C LEU A 165 -5.09 -0.63 18.64
N ALA A 166 -5.69 -0.17 17.54
CA ALA A 166 -5.08 -0.26 16.21
C ALA A 166 -3.80 0.56 16.08
N THR A 167 -3.69 1.65 16.84
CA THR A 167 -2.49 2.51 16.89
C THR A 167 -1.49 2.15 17.99
N THR A 168 -1.73 1.07 18.73
CA THR A 168 -0.74 0.51 19.65
C THR A 168 0.37 -0.19 18.88
N GLU A 169 1.60 -0.14 19.39
CA GLU A 169 2.76 -0.83 18.80
C GLU A 169 2.63 -2.36 18.98
N PHE A 170 2.48 -3.08 17.86
CA PHE A 170 2.44 -4.54 17.82
C PHE A 170 3.72 -5.16 17.28
N SER A 171 4.46 -4.41 16.47
CA SER A 171 5.68 -4.87 15.84
C SER A 171 6.66 -3.72 15.70
N THR A 172 7.92 -3.95 16.07
CA THR A 172 9.01 -2.98 15.92
C THR A 172 10.30 -3.68 15.52
N GLY A 173 11.12 -3.00 14.72
CA GLY A 173 12.43 -3.48 14.32
C GLY A 173 12.78 -3.22 12.87
N PRO A 174 13.97 -3.72 12.44
CA PRO A 174 14.40 -3.59 11.06
C PRO A 174 13.49 -4.39 10.14
N ASP A 175 12.93 -3.72 9.13
CA ASP A 175 12.07 -4.34 8.14
C ASP A 175 12.89 -4.80 6.93
N LYS A 176 12.76 -6.07 6.53
CA LYS A 176 13.54 -6.66 5.43
C LYS A 176 13.10 -6.21 4.04
N VAL A 177 11.93 -5.60 3.93
CA VAL A 177 11.36 -5.12 2.68
C VAL A 177 11.50 -3.60 2.56
N LEU A 178 11.34 -2.87 3.68
CA LEU A 178 11.42 -1.41 3.75
C LEU A 178 12.82 -0.93 4.17
N PHE A 179 13.85 -1.28 3.38
CA PHE A 179 15.21 -0.77 3.49
C PHE A 179 15.83 -0.89 4.90
N GLN A 180 15.46 -1.93 5.65
CA GLN A 180 16.03 -2.27 6.95
C GLN A 180 15.98 -1.15 8.01
N GLY A 181 15.12 -0.14 7.80
CA GLY A 181 14.85 0.86 8.81
C GLY A 181 14.09 0.30 10.01
N PRO A 182 14.21 0.91 11.19
CA PRO A 182 13.41 0.55 12.35
C PRO A 182 11.99 1.09 12.17
N TYR A 183 11.08 0.23 11.73
CA TYR A 183 9.67 0.57 11.55
C TYR A 183 8.85 0.06 12.72
N LYS A 184 7.81 0.81 13.06
CA LYS A 184 6.80 0.43 14.04
C LYS A 184 5.45 0.29 13.36
N PHE A 185 4.78 -0.82 13.62
CA PHE A 185 3.45 -1.07 13.08
C PHE A 185 2.44 -1.37 14.19
N GLY A 186 1.26 -0.78 14.02
CA GLY A 186 0.04 -1.16 14.70
C GLY A 186 -0.81 -2.11 13.84
N LEU A 187 -2.10 -2.18 14.11
CA LEU A 187 -3.05 -2.97 13.30
C LEU A 187 -3.47 -2.14 12.08
N GLY A 188 -2.75 -2.33 10.97
CA GLY A 188 -3.00 -1.61 9.72
C GLY A 188 -2.37 -0.21 9.64
N TYR A 189 -1.60 0.21 10.65
CA TYR A 189 -0.93 1.51 10.68
C TYR A 189 0.58 1.36 10.75
N MET A 190 1.27 2.15 9.96
CA MET A 190 2.69 2.44 10.19
C MET A 190 2.73 3.60 11.19
N LEU A 191 3.25 3.35 12.40
CA LEU A 191 3.21 4.31 13.51
C LEU A 191 4.40 5.27 13.49
N ASP A 192 5.55 4.77 13.02
CA ASP A 192 6.77 5.54 12.95
C ASP A 192 7.63 4.99 11.80
N ALA A 193 8.16 5.88 10.99
CA ALA A 193 9.02 5.54 9.88
C ALA A 193 10.29 6.40 9.91
N PRO A 194 11.48 5.80 9.66
CA PRO A 194 12.76 6.51 9.75
C PRO A 194 12.92 7.72 8.82
N LEU A 195 12.02 7.86 7.86
CA LEU A 195 11.99 8.95 6.88
C LEU A 195 10.79 9.90 7.09
N SER A 196 10.02 9.70 8.15
CA SER A 196 8.96 10.65 8.53
C SER A 196 9.62 11.91 9.08
N PRO A 197 9.27 13.11 8.58
CA PRO A 197 9.82 14.37 9.08
C PRO A 197 9.42 14.62 10.52
#